data_fa325ed04ae8f6edc3a6484b85ae7695
#
_entry.id   fa325ed04ae8f6edc3a6484b85ae7695
#
_cell.length_a   1.000
_cell.length_b   1.000
_cell.length_c   1.000
_cell.angle_alpha   90.00
_cell.angle_beta   90.00
_cell.angle_gamma   90.00
#
_symmetry.space_group_name_H-M   'P 1'
#
loop_
_entity.id
_entity.type
_entity.pdbx_description
1 polymer ?
#
loop_
_entity_poly.entity_id
_entity_poly.type
_entity_poly.pdbx_seq_one_letter_code
_entity_poly.pdbx_strand_id
1 'polypeptide(L)'
;MMDLDIPERLVPVRDKIDQFVRERVDPLTDEYYDEINVGDRWQLTDRQNEIMDGLKAQAKEAGLWNFFLPESQGGAGVTNLEYAHLAEVMARNPIASEVFNFAAPDTCNMEVLERYGSEAQKKEWLEPLLEGKIRSAFAMTEPGVASSDATNIATSAVLDGDEWLINGEKHYISGAGDPRCKIMITMVVTNPDAPKHLRQSQILVPMDAPGVEVLRPMYVFGKDDAPHGHMHIKFNNVRVPKDNMILGEGRGFEISQGRLGPGRIHHCMRSIGVAERALELLCKRALSRTAFGKPLAELGGNYDVIADSRIELDMCRLAVLKAAYMMDTIGNKEARKYISAIKVSVPNMTLKVIDRAIQIYGALGVSQDTPLAAMWTGQRTLRLADGPDEVHRRVIAREELKQYQ
;
A
#
# COMPACT_ATOMS: atom_id res chain seq x y z
N MET A 1 1.69 -31.03 -3.90
CA MET A 1 3.03 -30.42 -4.21
C MET A 1 2.82 -28.91 -4.22
N MET A 2 3.74 -28.13 -3.68
CA MET A 2 3.64 -26.67 -3.73
C MET A 2 4.04 -26.22 -5.14
N ASP A 3 3.11 -25.56 -5.83
CA ASP A 3 3.33 -24.93 -7.12
C ASP A 3 3.28 -23.42 -6.89
N LEU A 4 4.28 -22.71 -7.37
CA LEU A 4 4.39 -21.25 -7.26
C LEU A 4 4.32 -20.56 -8.61
N ASP A 5 4.14 -21.31 -9.69
CA ASP A 5 4.05 -20.78 -11.03
C ASP A 5 2.69 -20.09 -11.26
N ILE A 6 2.67 -19.16 -12.19
CA ILE A 6 1.41 -18.55 -12.63
C ILE A 6 0.57 -19.58 -13.39
N PRO A 7 -0.70 -19.81 -13.01
CA PRO A 7 -1.56 -20.72 -13.75
C PRO A 7 -1.72 -20.30 -15.22
N GLU A 8 -1.76 -21.28 -16.13
CA GLU A 8 -1.88 -21.02 -17.58
C GLU A 8 -3.03 -20.07 -17.94
N ARG A 9 -4.17 -20.17 -17.22
CA ARG A 9 -5.34 -19.29 -17.43
C ARG A 9 -5.05 -17.82 -17.16
N LEU A 10 -4.06 -17.49 -16.31
CA LEU A 10 -3.73 -16.12 -15.95
C LEU A 10 -2.56 -15.54 -16.74
N VAL A 11 -1.82 -16.35 -17.48
CA VAL A 11 -0.73 -15.85 -18.36
C VAL A 11 -1.26 -14.79 -19.35
N PRO A 12 -2.38 -15.00 -20.07
CA PRO A 12 -2.92 -13.96 -20.96
C PRO A 12 -3.38 -12.70 -20.22
N VAL A 13 -3.87 -12.84 -18.98
CA VAL A 13 -4.30 -11.69 -18.15
C VAL A 13 -3.08 -10.87 -17.73
N ARG A 14 -2.03 -11.53 -17.24
CA ARG A 14 -0.76 -10.86 -16.88
C ARG A 14 -0.16 -10.13 -18.08
N ASP A 15 -0.12 -10.78 -19.24
CA ASP A 15 0.45 -10.19 -20.46
C ASP A 15 -0.39 -8.99 -20.94
N LYS A 16 -1.72 -9.07 -20.81
CA LYS A 16 -2.63 -7.96 -21.10
C LYS A 16 -2.41 -6.78 -20.13
N ILE A 17 -2.16 -7.05 -18.84
CA ILE A 17 -1.80 -6.00 -17.87
C ILE A 17 -0.46 -5.35 -18.25
N ASP A 18 0.58 -6.14 -18.56
CA ASP A 18 1.89 -5.59 -18.96
C ASP A 18 1.77 -4.72 -20.21
N GLN A 19 1.04 -5.19 -21.21
CA GLN A 19 0.78 -4.40 -22.43
C GLN A 19 0.01 -3.11 -22.10
N PHE A 20 -1.04 -3.19 -21.26
CA PHE A 20 -1.82 -2.02 -20.88
C PHE A 20 -0.96 -0.98 -20.16
N VAL A 21 -0.12 -1.42 -19.22
CA VAL A 21 0.81 -0.52 -18.51
C VAL A 21 1.74 0.17 -19.49
N ARG A 22 2.41 -0.59 -20.37
CA ARG A 22 3.40 -0.04 -21.32
C ARG A 22 2.79 0.88 -22.38
N GLU A 23 1.61 0.52 -22.91
CA GLU A 23 1.02 1.22 -24.04
C GLU A 23 0.06 2.34 -23.64
N ARG A 24 -0.55 2.26 -22.44
CA ARG A 24 -1.58 3.20 -22.01
C ARG A 24 -1.17 4.03 -20.79
N VAL A 25 -0.53 3.42 -19.79
CA VAL A 25 -0.20 4.10 -18.54
C VAL A 25 1.14 4.81 -18.60
N ASP A 26 2.21 4.13 -19.05
CA ASP A 26 3.56 4.70 -19.13
C ASP A 26 3.61 6.03 -19.92
N PRO A 27 2.94 6.16 -21.10
CA PRO A 27 3.00 7.39 -21.87
C PRO A 27 2.36 8.63 -21.21
N LEU A 28 1.44 8.42 -20.24
CA LEU A 28 0.72 9.50 -19.57
C LEU A 28 1.27 9.79 -18.16
N THR A 29 2.25 9.01 -17.69
CA THR A 29 2.74 9.10 -16.33
C THR A 29 3.48 10.41 -16.04
N ASP A 30 4.37 10.84 -16.93
CA ASP A 30 5.13 12.07 -16.75
C ASP A 30 4.19 13.28 -16.80
N GLU A 31 3.25 13.31 -17.77
CA GLU A 31 2.24 14.36 -17.87
C GLU A 31 1.38 14.45 -16.60
N TYR A 32 0.95 13.30 -16.05
CA TYR A 32 0.18 13.26 -14.80
C TYR A 32 0.94 13.88 -13.61
N TYR A 33 2.26 13.62 -13.53
CA TYR A 33 3.10 14.18 -12.46
C TYR A 33 3.46 15.64 -12.67
N ASP A 34 3.63 16.10 -13.91
CA ASP A 34 3.90 17.50 -14.22
C ASP A 34 2.71 18.39 -13.81
N GLU A 35 1.49 17.88 -14.00
CA GLU A 35 0.26 18.55 -13.59
C GLU A 35 0.13 18.79 -12.06
N ILE A 36 0.83 18.02 -11.21
CA ILE A 36 0.84 18.25 -9.75
C ILE A 36 1.37 19.64 -9.40
N ASN A 37 2.19 20.23 -10.23
CA ASN A 37 2.78 21.55 -9.99
C ASN A 37 1.95 22.70 -10.59
N VAL A 38 0.78 22.41 -11.15
CA VAL A 38 -0.15 23.39 -11.72
C VAL A 38 -1.19 23.80 -10.68
N GLY A 39 -1.19 25.06 -10.30
CA GLY A 39 -2.15 25.62 -9.35
C GLY A 39 -1.97 25.10 -7.90
N ASP A 40 -3.07 24.76 -7.25
CA ASP A 40 -3.06 24.19 -5.90
C ASP A 40 -2.73 22.70 -5.97
N ARG A 41 -1.58 22.32 -5.47
CA ARG A 41 -1.06 20.95 -5.46
C ARG A 41 -1.92 19.94 -4.69
N TRP A 42 -2.82 20.43 -3.84
CA TRP A 42 -3.78 19.60 -3.08
C TRP A 42 -5.12 19.40 -3.81
N GLN A 43 -5.24 19.94 -5.01
CA GLN A 43 -6.38 19.70 -5.90
C GLN A 43 -5.90 19.02 -7.18
N LEU A 44 -6.70 18.09 -7.66
CA LEU A 44 -6.44 17.49 -8.96
C LEU A 44 -6.84 18.49 -10.05
N THR A 45 -5.97 18.67 -11.05
CA THR A 45 -6.32 19.43 -12.25
C THR A 45 -7.36 18.68 -13.08
N ASP A 46 -8.05 19.39 -13.97
CA ASP A 46 -8.97 18.74 -14.93
C ASP A 46 -8.21 17.69 -15.76
N ARG A 47 -6.95 18.00 -16.12
CA ARG A 47 -6.12 17.08 -16.90
C ARG A 47 -5.74 15.81 -16.13
N GLN A 48 -5.40 15.93 -14.85
CA GLN A 48 -5.15 14.75 -14.00
C GLN A 48 -6.41 13.87 -13.88
N ASN A 49 -7.57 14.49 -13.71
CA ASN A 49 -8.85 13.77 -13.67
C ASN A 49 -9.14 13.07 -15.01
N GLU A 50 -8.97 13.75 -16.15
CA GLU A 50 -9.15 13.15 -17.49
C GLU A 50 -8.24 11.93 -17.69
N ILE A 51 -6.94 12.05 -17.34
CA ILE A 51 -5.97 10.95 -17.46
C ILE A 51 -6.41 9.78 -16.60
N MET A 52 -6.66 10.02 -15.31
CA MET A 52 -6.96 8.95 -14.37
C MET A 52 -8.30 8.28 -14.66
N ASP A 53 -9.36 9.04 -14.89
CA ASP A 53 -10.68 8.51 -15.18
C ASP A 53 -10.72 7.78 -16.54
N GLY A 54 -10.01 8.32 -17.54
CA GLY A 54 -9.85 7.67 -18.84
C GLY A 54 -9.13 6.33 -18.74
N LEU A 55 -8.03 6.25 -17.98
CA LEU A 55 -7.30 5.00 -17.76
C LEU A 55 -8.13 3.99 -16.95
N LYS A 56 -8.83 4.43 -15.89
CA LYS A 56 -9.74 3.58 -15.11
C LYS A 56 -10.87 3.00 -15.97
N ALA A 57 -11.48 3.83 -16.81
CA ALA A 57 -12.54 3.38 -17.73
C ALA A 57 -12.03 2.30 -18.69
N GLN A 58 -10.87 2.53 -19.32
CA GLN A 58 -10.24 1.56 -20.21
C GLN A 58 -9.86 0.26 -19.47
N ALA A 59 -9.34 0.36 -18.23
CA ALA A 59 -9.02 -0.82 -17.41
C ALA A 59 -10.27 -1.66 -17.09
N LYS A 60 -11.38 -0.99 -16.74
CA LYS A 60 -12.68 -1.65 -16.50
C LYS A 60 -13.20 -2.34 -17.76
N GLU A 61 -13.20 -1.66 -18.90
CA GLU A 61 -13.62 -2.21 -20.18
C GLU A 61 -12.77 -3.42 -20.59
N ALA A 62 -11.47 -3.35 -20.28
CA ALA A 62 -10.54 -4.45 -20.52
C ALA A 62 -10.70 -5.63 -19.53
N GLY A 63 -11.54 -5.53 -18.50
CA GLY A 63 -11.68 -6.54 -17.43
C GLY A 63 -10.48 -6.59 -16.48
N LEU A 64 -9.73 -5.48 -16.34
CA LEU A 64 -8.52 -5.37 -15.51
C LEU A 64 -8.79 -4.55 -14.25
N TRP A 65 -9.78 -4.97 -13.45
CA TRP A 65 -10.27 -4.19 -12.32
C TRP A 65 -10.51 -5.04 -11.07
N ASN A 66 -10.16 -4.53 -9.89
CA ASN A 66 -10.44 -5.16 -8.58
C ASN A 66 -9.90 -6.60 -8.41
N PHE A 67 -8.73 -6.93 -8.94
CA PHE A 67 -8.16 -8.27 -8.83
C PHE A 67 -7.88 -8.75 -7.39
N PHE A 68 -7.78 -7.83 -6.43
CA PHE A 68 -7.49 -8.17 -5.03
C PHE A 68 -8.68 -8.82 -4.31
N LEU A 69 -9.90 -8.69 -4.83
CA LEU A 69 -11.11 -9.27 -4.22
C LEU A 69 -11.35 -10.70 -4.69
N PRO A 70 -11.72 -11.63 -3.79
CA PRO A 70 -12.16 -12.97 -4.18
C PRO A 70 -13.50 -12.93 -4.93
N GLU A 71 -13.78 -13.99 -5.69
CA GLU A 71 -15.01 -14.12 -6.49
C GLU A 71 -16.29 -14.02 -5.66
N SER A 72 -16.28 -14.60 -4.45
CA SER A 72 -17.40 -14.55 -3.50
C SER A 72 -17.78 -13.12 -3.07
N GLN A 73 -16.93 -12.15 -3.36
CA GLN A 73 -17.08 -10.73 -3.04
C GLN A 73 -17.13 -9.86 -4.32
N GLY A 74 -17.51 -10.43 -5.44
CA GLY A 74 -17.60 -9.71 -6.72
C GLY A 74 -16.25 -9.39 -7.37
N GLY A 75 -15.18 -10.03 -6.92
CA GLY A 75 -13.85 -9.88 -7.50
C GLY A 75 -13.57 -10.87 -8.62
N ALA A 76 -12.34 -10.86 -9.14
CA ALA A 76 -11.89 -11.68 -10.26
C ALA A 76 -11.63 -13.16 -9.91
N GLY A 77 -11.86 -13.57 -8.67
CA GLY A 77 -11.67 -14.96 -8.22
C GLY A 77 -10.23 -15.45 -8.21
N VAL A 78 -9.28 -14.55 -8.05
CA VAL A 78 -7.85 -14.91 -7.96
C VAL A 78 -7.46 -15.16 -6.50
N THR A 79 -6.60 -16.17 -6.29
CA THR A 79 -5.99 -16.42 -4.98
C THR A 79 -4.91 -15.37 -4.67
N ASN A 80 -4.41 -15.31 -3.42
CA ASN A 80 -3.30 -14.40 -3.10
C ASN A 80 -2.04 -14.73 -3.91
N LEU A 81 -1.76 -16.00 -4.15
CA LEU A 81 -0.65 -16.43 -5.00
C LEU A 81 -0.82 -15.92 -6.44
N GLU A 82 -1.98 -16.11 -7.02
CA GLU A 82 -2.31 -15.64 -8.36
C GLU A 82 -2.24 -14.12 -8.47
N TYR A 83 -2.81 -13.44 -7.48
CA TYR A 83 -2.75 -11.98 -7.38
C TYR A 83 -1.31 -11.46 -7.27
N ALA A 84 -0.40 -12.17 -6.60
CA ALA A 84 0.99 -11.77 -6.49
C ALA A 84 1.66 -11.60 -7.86
N HIS A 85 1.40 -12.51 -8.81
CA HIS A 85 1.93 -12.41 -10.18
C HIS A 85 1.37 -11.20 -10.94
N LEU A 86 0.09 -10.88 -10.74
CA LEU A 86 -0.55 -9.74 -11.39
C LEU A 86 -0.10 -8.41 -10.76
N ALA A 87 -0.05 -8.35 -9.43
CA ALA A 87 0.34 -7.16 -8.68
C ALA A 87 1.78 -6.71 -8.97
N GLU A 88 2.69 -7.67 -9.21
CA GLU A 88 4.06 -7.36 -9.62
C GLU A 88 4.09 -6.55 -10.93
N VAL A 89 3.34 -6.98 -11.93
CA VAL A 89 3.31 -6.30 -13.24
C VAL A 89 2.63 -4.93 -13.14
N MET A 90 1.49 -4.86 -12.46
CA MET A 90 0.77 -3.60 -12.23
C MET A 90 1.63 -2.56 -11.51
N ALA A 91 2.48 -2.98 -10.56
CA ALA A 91 3.28 -2.09 -9.74
C ALA A 91 4.56 -1.55 -10.40
N ARG A 92 4.83 -1.89 -11.66
CA ARG A 92 5.98 -1.34 -12.42
C ARG A 92 5.83 0.14 -12.73
N ASN A 93 4.60 0.65 -12.74
CA ASN A 93 4.29 2.06 -12.93
C ASN A 93 3.63 2.65 -11.68
N PRO A 94 4.03 3.85 -11.22
CA PRO A 94 3.58 4.41 -9.95
C PRO A 94 2.09 4.76 -9.90
N ILE A 95 1.46 5.18 -11.02
CA ILE A 95 0.02 5.50 -11.04
C ILE A 95 -0.86 4.28 -11.34
N ALA A 96 -0.29 3.18 -11.84
CA ALA A 96 -1.04 2.00 -12.23
C ALA A 96 -1.79 1.35 -11.05
N SER A 97 -1.31 1.50 -9.82
CA SER A 97 -2.02 1.01 -8.64
C SER A 97 -3.40 1.66 -8.47
N GLU A 98 -3.55 2.94 -8.82
CA GLU A 98 -4.87 3.58 -8.83
C GLU A 98 -5.66 3.21 -10.08
N VAL A 99 -5.01 3.12 -11.25
CA VAL A 99 -5.64 2.76 -12.53
C VAL A 99 -6.38 1.42 -12.46
N PHE A 100 -5.84 0.43 -11.74
CA PHE A 100 -6.44 -0.89 -11.57
C PHE A 100 -7.20 -1.07 -10.23
N ASN A 101 -7.37 0.00 -9.46
CA ASN A 101 -8.02 0.04 -8.15
C ASN A 101 -7.38 -0.89 -7.10
N PHE A 102 -6.04 -0.96 -7.05
CA PHE A 102 -5.34 -1.73 -6.02
C PHE A 102 -4.37 -0.89 -5.17
N ALA A 103 -4.56 0.44 -5.16
CA ALA A 103 -3.75 1.34 -4.35
C ALA A 103 -4.00 1.16 -2.84
N ALA A 104 -2.95 1.34 -2.04
CA ALA A 104 -3.10 1.49 -0.60
C ALA A 104 -3.43 2.98 -0.27
N PRO A 105 -4.24 3.25 0.78
CA PRO A 105 -4.83 2.29 1.74
C PRO A 105 -6.16 1.68 1.29
N ASP A 106 -6.71 2.09 0.15
CA ASP A 106 -8.08 1.74 -0.29
C ASP A 106 -8.30 0.23 -0.37
N THR A 107 -7.38 -0.53 -0.98
CA THR A 107 -7.48 -1.99 -1.08
C THR A 107 -7.78 -2.64 0.26
N CYS A 108 -6.98 -2.31 1.27
CA CYS A 108 -7.13 -2.91 2.60
C CYS A 108 -8.38 -2.40 3.33
N ASN A 109 -8.81 -1.16 3.06
CA ASN A 109 -10.04 -0.60 3.63
C ASN A 109 -11.27 -1.24 2.99
N MET A 110 -11.24 -1.51 1.67
CA MET A 110 -12.28 -2.26 0.97
C MET A 110 -12.40 -3.69 1.51
N GLU A 111 -11.28 -4.37 1.77
CA GLU A 111 -11.28 -5.71 2.41
C GLU A 111 -11.88 -5.69 3.83
N VAL A 112 -11.62 -4.62 4.61
CA VAL A 112 -12.23 -4.46 5.93
C VAL A 112 -13.74 -4.29 5.82
N LEU A 113 -14.19 -3.39 4.95
CA LEU A 113 -15.62 -3.13 4.76
C LEU A 113 -16.34 -4.36 4.22
N GLU A 114 -15.74 -5.07 3.27
CA GLU A 114 -16.32 -6.31 2.72
C GLU A 114 -16.47 -7.38 3.80
N ARG A 115 -15.45 -7.58 4.61
CA ARG A 115 -15.44 -8.66 5.63
C ARG A 115 -16.26 -8.33 6.88
N TYR A 116 -16.24 -7.09 7.32
CA TYR A 116 -16.71 -6.67 8.64
C TYR A 116 -17.77 -5.57 8.61
N GLY A 117 -17.97 -4.90 7.48
CA GLY A 117 -18.96 -3.85 7.34
C GLY A 117 -20.39 -4.37 7.34
N SER A 118 -21.33 -3.59 7.88
CA SER A 118 -22.76 -3.83 7.72
C SER A 118 -23.17 -3.56 6.27
N GLU A 119 -24.33 -4.07 5.84
CA GLU A 119 -24.86 -3.83 4.49
C GLU A 119 -25.05 -2.33 4.19
N ALA A 120 -25.43 -1.54 5.21
CA ALA A 120 -25.52 -0.09 5.08
C ALA A 120 -24.14 0.54 4.83
N GLN A 121 -23.12 0.15 5.61
CA GLN A 121 -21.74 0.63 5.45
C GLN A 121 -21.13 0.20 4.10
N LYS A 122 -21.43 -1.02 3.64
CA LYS A 122 -21.01 -1.50 2.31
C LYS A 122 -21.62 -0.66 1.20
N LYS A 123 -22.91 -0.43 1.25
CA LYS A 123 -23.62 0.35 0.25
C LYS A 123 -23.13 1.80 0.20
N GLU A 124 -22.91 2.40 1.36
CA GLU A 124 -22.50 3.81 1.45
C GLU A 124 -21.04 4.04 1.06
N TRP A 125 -20.13 3.14 1.48
CA TRP A 125 -18.69 3.37 1.37
C TRP A 125 -17.96 2.36 0.49
N LEU A 126 -18.29 1.06 0.59
CA LEU A 126 -17.57 0.05 -0.19
C LEU A 126 -17.91 0.11 -1.68
N GLU A 127 -19.18 0.23 -2.04
CA GLU A 127 -19.59 0.30 -3.45
C GLU A 127 -18.88 1.43 -4.21
N PRO A 128 -18.88 2.70 -3.74
CA PRO A 128 -18.17 3.77 -4.44
C PRO A 128 -16.65 3.62 -4.41
N LEU A 129 -16.06 2.95 -3.41
CA LEU A 129 -14.63 2.60 -3.39
C LEU A 129 -14.32 1.54 -4.46
N LEU A 130 -15.13 0.48 -4.57
CA LEU A 130 -14.99 -0.55 -5.60
C LEU A 130 -15.18 0.01 -7.01
N GLU A 131 -16.00 1.02 -7.16
CA GLU A 131 -16.17 1.75 -8.42
C GLU A 131 -15.01 2.71 -8.71
N GLY A 132 -14.12 2.97 -7.73
CA GLY A 132 -13.03 3.94 -7.84
C GLY A 132 -13.48 5.40 -7.90
N LYS A 133 -14.69 5.71 -7.43
CA LYS A 133 -15.28 7.06 -7.40
C LYS A 133 -14.77 7.89 -6.23
N ILE A 134 -14.49 7.24 -5.11
CA ILE A 134 -13.93 7.88 -3.90
C ILE A 134 -12.65 7.18 -3.48
N ARG A 135 -11.91 7.84 -2.58
CA ARG A 135 -10.75 7.30 -1.88
C ARG A 135 -11.05 7.21 -0.40
N SER A 136 -10.19 6.50 0.33
CA SER A 136 -10.30 6.31 1.77
C SER A 136 -8.95 6.46 2.47
N ALA A 137 -8.99 6.58 3.80
CA ALA A 137 -7.79 6.58 4.63
C ALA A 137 -7.92 5.63 5.82
N PHE A 138 -6.78 5.26 6.42
CA PHE A 138 -6.73 4.46 7.65
C PHE A 138 -6.04 5.26 8.75
N ALA A 139 -6.82 5.72 9.71
CA ALA A 139 -6.37 6.62 10.78
C ALA A 139 -6.02 5.83 12.04
N MET A 140 -4.76 5.36 12.13
CA MET A 140 -4.27 4.55 13.25
C MET A 140 -3.16 5.24 14.04
N THR A 141 -2.07 5.63 13.36
CA THR A 141 -0.85 6.17 13.98
C THR A 141 -1.09 7.51 14.66
N GLU A 142 -0.52 7.71 15.87
CA GLU A 142 -0.69 8.90 16.68
C GLU A 142 0.65 9.58 17.00
N PRO A 143 0.71 10.93 17.09
CA PRO A 143 1.95 11.65 17.40
C PRO A 143 2.42 11.46 18.85
N GLY A 144 1.49 11.27 19.78
CA GLY A 144 1.77 11.24 21.23
C GLY A 144 2.19 9.88 21.79
N VAL A 145 2.11 8.79 21.00
CA VAL A 145 2.36 7.42 21.47
C VAL A 145 3.15 6.61 20.46
N ALA A 146 3.83 5.56 20.94
CA ALA A 146 4.50 4.60 20.08
C ALA A 146 3.48 3.65 19.43
N SER A 147 2.92 4.05 18.29
CA SER A 147 1.80 3.35 17.61
C SER A 147 2.21 2.01 16.97
N SER A 148 3.49 1.67 16.92
CA SER A 148 3.97 0.31 16.57
C SER A 148 3.49 -0.75 17.59
N ASP A 149 3.21 -0.35 18.84
CA ASP A 149 2.36 -1.09 19.77
C ASP A 149 0.92 -0.55 19.67
N ALA A 150 0.08 -1.20 18.88
CA ALA A 150 -1.30 -0.79 18.64
C ALA A 150 -2.14 -0.67 19.93
N THR A 151 -1.69 -1.25 21.03
CA THR A 151 -2.36 -1.14 22.32
C THR A 151 -2.12 0.18 23.05
N ASN A 152 -1.21 1.03 22.53
CA ASN A 152 -0.92 2.38 23.04
C ASN A 152 -1.81 3.48 22.42
N ILE A 153 -2.69 3.15 21.49
CA ILE A 153 -3.64 4.10 20.89
C ILE A 153 -4.38 4.85 21.98
N ALA A 154 -4.43 6.17 21.88
CA ALA A 154 -4.98 7.08 22.89
C ALA A 154 -6.19 7.90 22.40
N THR A 155 -6.38 8.04 21.09
CA THR A 155 -7.59 8.67 20.52
C THR A 155 -8.82 7.98 21.08
N SER A 156 -9.69 8.72 21.76
CA SER A 156 -10.85 8.19 22.49
C SER A 156 -12.14 8.33 21.67
N ALA A 157 -13.07 7.42 21.89
CA ALA A 157 -14.45 7.55 21.46
C ALA A 157 -15.38 7.16 22.61
N VAL A 158 -16.29 8.07 22.95
CA VAL A 158 -17.27 7.87 24.04
C VAL A 158 -18.67 7.90 23.42
N LEU A 159 -19.49 6.92 23.74
CA LEU A 159 -20.88 6.88 23.29
C LEU A 159 -21.70 7.92 24.09
N ASP A 160 -22.29 8.86 23.38
CA ASP A 160 -23.15 9.92 23.92
C ASP A 160 -24.51 9.87 23.21
N GLY A 161 -25.47 9.23 23.80
CA GLY A 161 -26.76 8.93 23.16
C GLY A 161 -26.59 7.93 22.01
N ASP A 162 -26.92 8.35 20.81
CA ASP A 162 -26.83 7.55 19.58
C ASP A 162 -25.61 7.94 18.70
N GLU A 163 -24.64 8.67 19.28
CA GLU A 163 -23.43 9.13 18.57
C GLU A 163 -22.16 8.80 19.35
N TRP A 164 -21.09 8.51 18.60
CA TRP A 164 -19.72 8.47 19.12
C TRP A 164 -19.11 9.85 19.13
N LEU A 165 -18.64 10.31 20.28
CA LEU A 165 -17.86 11.53 20.45
C LEU A 165 -16.37 11.19 20.44
N ILE A 166 -15.66 11.60 19.39
CA ILE A 166 -14.27 11.24 19.13
C ILE A 166 -13.35 12.44 19.39
N ASN A 167 -12.27 12.19 20.15
CA ASN A 167 -11.22 13.18 20.46
C ASN A 167 -9.83 12.55 20.38
N GLY A 168 -8.89 13.27 19.75
CA GLY A 168 -7.49 12.85 19.63
C GLY A 168 -6.81 13.36 18.38
N GLU A 169 -5.64 12.80 18.09
CA GLU A 169 -4.85 13.18 16.91
C GLU A 169 -4.28 11.96 16.23
N LYS A 170 -4.25 12.00 14.90
CA LYS A 170 -3.66 10.98 14.04
C LYS A 170 -2.66 11.63 13.09
N HIS A 171 -1.51 10.97 12.83
CA HIS A 171 -0.54 11.48 11.88
C HIS A 171 -0.06 10.39 10.90
N TYR A 172 0.61 10.82 9.83
CA TYR A 172 0.98 9.94 8.71
C TYR A 172 -0.22 9.19 8.11
N ILE A 173 -1.37 9.86 8.04
CA ILE A 173 -2.59 9.28 7.49
C ILE A 173 -2.54 9.41 5.96
N SER A 174 -2.12 8.32 5.31
CA SER A 174 -1.92 8.25 3.87
C SER A 174 -3.23 8.37 3.12
N GLY A 175 -3.23 9.18 2.06
CA GLY A 175 -4.40 9.42 1.21
C GLY A 175 -5.37 10.46 1.74
N ALA A 176 -5.22 10.93 2.98
CA ALA A 176 -6.15 11.90 3.57
C ALA A 176 -5.99 13.34 3.03
N GLY A 177 -4.97 13.60 2.22
CA GLY A 177 -4.82 14.87 1.51
C GLY A 177 -5.58 14.93 0.19
N ASP A 178 -5.91 13.78 -0.38
CA ASP A 178 -6.62 13.67 -1.65
C ASP A 178 -8.07 14.20 -1.50
N PRO A 179 -8.51 15.13 -2.33
CA PRO A 179 -9.88 15.68 -2.25
C PRO A 179 -10.97 14.63 -2.50
N ARG A 180 -10.62 13.51 -3.11
CA ARG A 180 -11.51 12.36 -3.32
C ARG A 180 -11.57 11.43 -2.09
N CYS A 181 -10.72 11.61 -1.08
CA CYS A 181 -10.82 10.87 0.19
C CYS A 181 -12.08 11.33 0.94
N LYS A 182 -13.04 10.42 1.13
CA LYS A 182 -14.33 10.74 1.75
C LYS A 182 -14.52 10.08 3.10
N ILE A 183 -13.77 9.01 3.39
CA ILE A 183 -13.98 8.21 4.59
C ILE A 183 -12.65 7.76 5.20
N MET A 184 -12.57 7.79 6.53
CA MET A 184 -11.49 7.20 7.31
C MET A 184 -11.99 6.01 8.13
N ILE A 185 -11.27 4.90 8.13
CA ILE A 185 -11.37 3.88 9.17
C ILE A 185 -10.47 4.31 10.31
N THR A 186 -11.08 4.69 11.44
CA THR A 186 -10.35 5.32 12.55
C THR A 186 -10.26 4.37 13.75
N MET A 187 -9.03 4.08 14.18
CA MET A 187 -8.76 3.28 15.38
C MET A 187 -8.87 4.15 16.62
N VAL A 188 -9.73 3.78 17.55
CA VAL A 188 -10.06 4.54 18.77
C VAL A 188 -10.11 3.63 20.00
N VAL A 189 -9.97 4.21 21.19
CA VAL A 189 -10.24 3.54 22.48
C VAL A 189 -11.67 3.83 22.88
N THR A 190 -12.48 2.78 23.00
CA THR A 190 -13.86 2.87 23.48
C THR A 190 -14.00 2.42 24.93
N ASN A 191 -13.17 1.47 25.39
CA ASN A 191 -13.19 0.99 26.75
C ASN A 191 -11.76 0.84 27.32
N PRO A 192 -11.24 1.87 28.02
CA PRO A 192 -9.88 1.84 28.58
C PRO A 192 -9.68 0.78 29.68
N ASP A 193 -10.73 0.35 30.33
CA ASP A 193 -10.69 -0.61 31.45
C ASP A 193 -10.77 -2.07 30.98
N ALA A 194 -11.10 -2.30 29.72
CA ALA A 194 -11.15 -3.63 29.14
C ALA A 194 -9.77 -4.30 29.07
N PRO A 195 -9.70 -5.64 28.91
CA PRO A 195 -8.45 -6.33 28.59
C PRO A 195 -7.72 -5.72 27.40
N LYS A 196 -6.39 -5.70 27.42
CA LYS A 196 -5.51 -4.93 26.53
C LYS A 196 -5.90 -4.94 25.05
N HIS A 197 -6.35 -6.08 24.52
CA HIS A 197 -6.70 -6.23 23.08
C HIS A 197 -8.20 -6.02 22.79
N LEU A 198 -8.98 -5.64 23.79
CA LEU A 198 -10.42 -5.35 23.70
C LEU A 198 -10.74 -3.88 24.00
N ARG A 199 -9.72 -3.03 24.15
CA ARG A 199 -9.87 -1.59 24.43
C ARG A 199 -10.23 -0.79 23.19
N GLN A 200 -9.80 -1.26 22.02
CA GLN A 200 -9.88 -0.51 20.77
C GLN A 200 -11.03 -0.99 19.91
N SER A 201 -11.64 -0.04 19.24
CA SER A 201 -12.66 -0.24 18.20
C SER A 201 -12.24 0.48 16.90
N GLN A 202 -12.92 0.17 15.82
CA GLN A 202 -12.77 0.91 14.57
C GLN A 202 -14.08 1.57 14.19
N ILE A 203 -14.03 2.87 13.91
CA ILE A 203 -15.20 3.68 13.58
C ILE A 203 -14.96 4.37 12.22
N LEU A 204 -15.98 4.34 11.38
CA LEU A 204 -16.02 5.10 10.13
C LEU A 204 -16.24 6.58 10.42
N VAL A 205 -15.29 7.43 10.02
CA VAL A 205 -15.36 8.87 10.19
C VAL A 205 -15.28 9.54 8.82
N PRO A 206 -16.37 10.19 8.35
CA PRO A 206 -16.32 10.99 7.14
C PRO A 206 -15.29 12.11 7.25
N MET A 207 -14.59 12.42 6.14
CA MET A 207 -13.56 13.46 6.14
C MET A 207 -14.12 14.86 6.37
N ASP A 208 -15.39 15.08 6.03
CA ASP A 208 -16.11 16.34 6.20
C ASP A 208 -16.94 16.40 7.49
N ALA A 209 -16.82 15.42 8.38
CA ALA A 209 -17.52 15.44 9.67
C ALA A 209 -17.07 16.68 10.49
N PRO A 210 -18.02 17.43 11.09
CA PRO A 210 -17.67 18.59 11.92
C PRO A 210 -16.69 18.21 13.03
N GLY A 211 -15.60 19.00 13.15
CA GLY A 211 -14.53 18.76 14.12
C GLY A 211 -13.36 17.89 13.59
N VAL A 212 -13.42 17.38 12.37
CA VAL A 212 -12.26 16.82 11.67
C VAL A 212 -11.44 17.97 11.10
N GLU A 213 -10.21 18.09 11.58
CA GLU A 213 -9.29 19.15 11.18
C GLU A 213 -8.04 18.53 10.55
N VAL A 214 -7.82 18.73 9.25
CA VAL A 214 -6.56 18.40 8.58
C VAL A 214 -5.57 19.51 8.86
N LEU A 215 -4.60 19.25 9.76
CA LEU A 215 -3.69 20.27 10.26
C LEU A 215 -2.57 20.61 9.27
N ARG A 216 -1.94 19.59 8.70
CA ARG A 216 -0.81 19.76 7.78
C ARG A 216 -0.41 18.44 7.13
N PRO A 217 0.30 18.47 6.00
CA PRO A 217 0.99 17.29 5.49
C PRO A 217 2.22 16.96 6.38
N MET A 218 2.54 15.66 6.43
CA MET A 218 3.79 15.15 6.98
C MET A 218 4.77 14.98 5.83
N TYR A 219 5.90 15.65 5.88
CA TYR A 219 6.93 15.51 4.85
C TYR A 219 7.72 14.21 5.02
N VAL A 220 7.89 13.48 3.92
CA VAL A 220 8.73 12.30 3.83
C VAL A 220 9.96 12.63 2.97
N PHE A 221 11.14 12.69 3.57
CA PHE A 221 12.38 13.14 2.92
C PHE A 221 12.22 14.49 2.18
N GLY A 222 11.50 15.42 2.82
CA GLY A 222 11.27 16.76 2.29
C GLY A 222 10.16 16.87 1.24
N LYS A 223 9.45 15.79 0.90
CA LYS A 223 8.30 15.78 -0.03
C LYS A 223 6.98 15.65 0.73
N ASP A 224 5.98 16.42 0.30
CA ASP A 224 4.63 16.41 0.86
C ASP A 224 3.71 15.32 0.25
N ASP A 225 4.13 14.75 -0.86
CA ASP A 225 3.42 13.70 -1.62
C ASP A 225 2.00 14.12 -2.07
N ALA A 226 1.83 15.42 -2.36
CA ALA A 226 0.57 15.96 -2.87
C ALA A 226 0.19 15.33 -4.23
N PRO A 227 -1.12 15.15 -4.52
CA PRO A 227 -2.29 15.45 -3.68
C PRO A 227 -2.64 14.34 -2.68
N HIS A 228 -2.02 13.14 -2.79
CA HIS A 228 -2.28 11.99 -1.92
C HIS A 228 -1.97 12.32 -0.45
N GLY A 229 -0.74 12.69 -0.17
CA GLY A 229 -0.24 13.15 1.13
C GLY A 229 -0.30 12.12 2.25
N HIS A 230 0.36 12.50 3.35
CA HIS A 230 0.31 11.79 4.63
C HIS A 230 -0.07 12.81 5.70
N MET A 231 -1.35 12.89 6.08
CA MET A 231 -1.83 14.02 6.87
C MET A 231 -1.69 13.83 8.37
N HIS A 232 -1.51 14.95 9.07
CA HIS A 232 -1.76 15.10 10.50
C HIS A 232 -3.18 15.60 10.67
N ILE A 233 -4.01 14.82 11.38
CA ILE A 233 -5.44 15.07 11.54
C ILE A 233 -5.75 15.16 13.03
N LYS A 234 -6.56 16.15 13.41
CA LYS A 234 -7.12 16.31 14.75
C LYS A 234 -8.61 16.04 14.72
N PHE A 235 -9.07 15.30 15.70
CA PHE A 235 -10.47 15.08 16.02
C PHE A 235 -10.83 15.91 17.24
N ASN A 236 -11.67 16.91 17.06
CA ASN A 236 -12.09 17.85 18.08
C ASN A 236 -13.60 17.76 18.28
N ASN A 237 -14.02 16.91 19.24
CA ASN A 237 -15.42 16.63 19.51
C ASN A 237 -16.19 16.17 18.26
N VAL A 238 -15.56 15.32 17.44
CA VAL A 238 -16.19 14.77 16.23
C VAL A 238 -17.31 13.83 16.62
N ARG A 239 -18.51 14.07 16.09
CA ARG A 239 -19.70 13.24 16.31
C ARG A 239 -20.02 12.44 15.06
N VAL A 240 -20.18 11.13 15.23
CA VAL A 240 -20.64 10.24 14.18
C VAL A 240 -21.68 9.26 14.73
N PRO A 241 -22.64 8.80 13.92
CA PRO A 241 -23.65 7.83 14.36
C PRO A 241 -23.04 6.59 14.98
N LYS A 242 -23.73 6.00 15.96
CA LYS A 242 -23.29 4.74 16.61
C LYS A 242 -23.06 3.60 15.62
N ASP A 243 -23.85 3.59 14.54
CA ASP A 243 -23.80 2.57 13.49
C ASP A 243 -22.58 2.69 12.57
N ASN A 244 -21.76 3.74 12.73
CA ASN A 244 -20.46 3.86 12.07
C ASN A 244 -19.39 2.94 12.68
N MET A 245 -19.67 2.28 13.78
CA MET A 245 -18.77 1.27 14.35
C MET A 245 -18.73 0.02 13.46
N ILE A 246 -17.51 -0.44 13.13
CA ILE A 246 -17.31 -1.65 12.33
C ILE A 246 -17.31 -2.86 13.25
N LEU A 247 -18.09 -3.89 12.94
CA LEU A 247 -18.17 -5.19 13.62
C LEU A 247 -18.67 -5.13 15.07
N GLY A 248 -18.28 -4.12 15.85
CA GLY A 248 -18.67 -3.94 17.24
C GLY A 248 -17.56 -3.43 18.15
N GLU A 249 -17.95 -3.02 19.35
CA GLU A 249 -17.05 -2.47 20.37
C GLU A 249 -16.01 -3.49 20.83
N GLY A 250 -14.76 -3.03 21.01
CA GLY A 250 -13.64 -3.87 21.44
C GLY A 250 -13.05 -4.78 20.36
N ARG A 251 -13.56 -4.72 19.12
CA ARG A 251 -13.12 -5.58 18.01
C ARG A 251 -12.05 -4.92 17.11
N GLY A 252 -11.59 -3.72 17.45
CA GLY A 252 -10.65 -2.96 16.63
C GLY A 252 -9.31 -3.67 16.39
N PHE A 253 -8.78 -4.37 17.39
CA PHE A 253 -7.54 -5.14 17.26
C PHE A 253 -7.72 -6.34 16.32
N GLU A 254 -8.83 -7.05 16.42
CA GLU A 254 -9.17 -8.17 15.54
C GLU A 254 -9.27 -7.73 14.07
N ILE A 255 -10.00 -6.64 13.82
CA ILE A 255 -10.13 -6.05 12.48
C ILE A 255 -8.74 -5.66 11.93
N SER A 256 -7.91 -4.99 12.77
CA SER A 256 -6.55 -4.60 12.37
C SER A 256 -5.69 -5.81 12.00
N GLN A 257 -5.78 -6.93 12.70
CA GLN A 257 -5.04 -8.14 12.34
C GLN A 257 -5.54 -8.75 11.02
N GLY A 258 -6.85 -8.74 10.79
CA GLY A 258 -7.46 -9.18 9.54
C GLY A 258 -7.06 -8.32 8.34
N ARG A 259 -6.90 -6.99 8.54
CA ARG A 259 -6.49 -6.03 7.52
C ARG A 259 -4.99 -6.06 7.22
N LEU A 260 -4.17 -6.03 8.28
CA LEU A 260 -2.72 -5.86 8.14
C LEU A 260 -2.01 -7.09 7.55
N GLY A 261 -2.57 -8.27 7.68
CA GLY A 261 -2.02 -9.49 7.06
C GLY A 261 -1.98 -9.39 5.53
N PRO A 262 -3.14 -9.27 4.87
CA PRO A 262 -3.22 -9.04 3.42
C PRO A 262 -2.47 -7.79 2.98
N GLY A 263 -2.63 -6.66 3.68
CA GLY A 263 -1.95 -5.41 3.36
C GLY A 263 -0.43 -5.53 3.28
N ARG A 264 0.19 -6.23 4.21
CA ARG A 264 1.65 -6.48 4.24
C ARG A 264 2.11 -7.28 3.03
N ILE A 265 1.35 -8.31 2.65
CA ILE A 265 1.66 -9.13 1.46
C ILE A 265 1.52 -8.28 0.19
N HIS A 266 0.44 -7.50 0.06
CA HIS A 266 0.22 -6.62 -1.08
C HIS A 266 1.34 -5.58 -1.25
N HIS A 267 1.85 -5.01 -0.15
CA HIS A 267 3.02 -4.13 -0.19
C HIS A 267 4.25 -4.85 -0.75
N CYS A 268 4.51 -6.08 -0.31
CA CYS A 268 5.65 -6.86 -0.80
C CYS A 268 5.50 -7.24 -2.28
N MET A 269 4.30 -7.63 -2.73
CA MET A 269 4.02 -7.92 -4.13
C MET A 269 4.33 -6.71 -5.02
N ARG A 270 3.84 -5.52 -4.64
CA ARG A 270 4.13 -4.28 -5.36
C ARG A 270 5.61 -3.93 -5.34
N SER A 271 6.30 -4.14 -4.21
CA SER A 271 7.74 -3.86 -4.10
C SER A 271 8.60 -4.70 -5.05
N ILE A 272 8.21 -5.95 -5.35
CA ILE A 272 8.87 -6.76 -6.38
C ILE A 272 8.76 -6.08 -7.74
N GLY A 273 7.58 -5.61 -8.14
CA GLY A 273 7.38 -4.88 -9.40
C GLY A 273 8.19 -3.58 -9.48
N VAL A 274 8.29 -2.83 -8.38
CA VAL A 274 9.15 -1.64 -8.28
C VAL A 274 10.62 -2.01 -8.45
N ALA A 275 11.09 -3.10 -7.82
CA ALA A 275 12.46 -3.58 -7.97
C ALA A 275 12.77 -4.02 -9.41
N GLU A 276 11.83 -4.70 -10.09
CA GLU A 276 11.95 -5.04 -11.50
C GLU A 276 12.09 -3.80 -12.38
N ARG A 277 11.28 -2.78 -12.14
CA ARG A 277 11.39 -1.52 -12.87
C ARG A 277 12.74 -0.83 -12.64
N ALA A 278 13.22 -0.82 -11.40
CA ALA A 278 14.53 -0.25 -11.06
C ALA A 278 15.67 -1.01 -11.76
N LEU A 279 15.62 -2.34 -11.78
CA LEU A 279 16.61 -3.17 -12.46
C LEU A 279 16.56 -2.98 -13.99
N GLU A 280 15.38 -2.87 -14.57
CA GLU A 280 15.21 -2.53 -16.00
C GLU A 280 15.89 -1.19 -16.33
N LEU A 281 15.63 -0.15 -15.54
CA LEU A 281 16.24 1.17 -15.72
C LEU A 281 17.77 1.10 -15.57
N LEU A 282 18.26 0.37 -14.56
CA LEU A 282 19.68 0.14 -14.34
C LEU A 282 20.33 -0.49 -15.58
N CYS A 283 19.78 -1.59 -16.10
CA CYS A 283 20.32 -2.30 -17.25
C CYS A 283 20.30 -1.43 -18.52
N LYS A 284 19.20 -0.74 -18.81
CA LYS A 284 19.10 0.18 -19.96
C LYS A 284 20.14 1.29 -19.87
N ARG A 285 20.34 1.86 -18.68
CA ARG A 285 21.35 2.90 -18.46
C ARG A 285 22.76 2.36 -18.62
N ALA A 286 23.05 1.21 -18.04
CA ALA A 286 24.36 0.57 -18.10
C ALA A 286 24.81 0.25 -19.54
N LEU A 287 23.86 -0.13 -20.40
CA LEU A 287 24.12 -0.41 -21.82
C LEU A 287 24.24 0.87 -22.68
N SER A 288 23.40 1.88 -22.42
CA SER A 288 23.31 3.07 -23.27
C SER A 288 24.33 4.16 -22.94
N ARG A 289 24.88 4.21 -21.71
CA ARG A 289 25.81 5.25 -21.29
C ARG A 289 27.25 4.78 -21.43
N THR A 290 28.06 5.58 -22.17
CA THR A 290 29.48 5.31 -22.39
C THR A 290 30.34 6.22 -21.51
N ALA A 291 31.35 5.66 -20.85
CA ALA A 291 32.42 6.37 -20.16
C ALA A 291 33.74 5.64 -20.40
N PHE A 292 34.83 6.36 -20.44
CA PHE A 292 36.17 5.79 -20.71
C PHE A 292 36.24 4.87 -21.95
N GLY A 293 35.43 5.20 -22.97
CA GLY A 293 35.39 4.47 -24.23
C GLY A 293 34.58 3.17 -24.25
N LYS A 294 33.86 2.84 -23.15
CA LYS A 294 33.07 1.62 -23.03
C LYS A 294 31.70 1.88 -22.42
N PRO A 295 30.69 1.03 -22.70
CA PRO A 295 29.42 1.05 -21.93
C PRO A 295 29.67 0.90 -20.43
N LEU A 296 28.85 1.55 -19.59
CA LEU A 296 28.99 1.43 -18.14
C LEU A 296 28.88 -0.03 -17.68
N ALA A 297 28.10 -0.87 -18.35
CA ALA A 297 27.99 -2.29 -18.05
C ALA A 297 29.36 -3.00 -18.00
N GLU A 298 30.32 -2.58 -18.82
CA GLU A 298 31.65 -3.18 -18.95
C GLU A 298 32.69 -2.56 -18.01
N LEU A 299 32.30 -1.59 -17.19
CA LEU A 299 33.22 -0.88 -16.30
C LEU A 299 33.09 -1.37 -14.86
N GLY A 300 34.25 -1.59 -14.21
CA GLY A 300 34.33 -2.00 -12.81
C GLY A 300 33.54 -3.27 -12.52
N GLY A 301 32.88 -3.32 -11.35
CA GLY A 301 32.02 -4.44 -10.92
C GLY A 301 30.55 -4.34 -11.35
N ASN A 302 30.22 -3.63 -12.44
CA ASN A 302 28.82 -3.42 -12.81
C ASN A 302 28.09 -4.69 -13.26
N TYR A 303 28.81 -5.69 -13.79
CA TYR A 303 28.23 -7.02 -13.99
C TYR A 303 27.79 -7.69 -12.67
N ASP A 304 28.60 -7.55 -11.63
CA ASP A 304 28.27 -8.10 -10.29
C ASP A 304 27.05 -7.37 -9.72
N VAL A 305 26.99 -6.05 -9.85
CA VAL A 305 25.85 -5.22 -9.41
C VAL A 305 24.53 -5.66 -10.09
N ILE A 306 24.57 -5.94 -11.41
CA ILE A 306 23.41 -6.42 -12.15
C ILE A 306 23.02 -7.83 -11.71
N ALA A 307 24.01 -8.73 -11.61
CA ALA A 307 23.79 -10.12 -11.23
C ALA A 307 23.23 -10.24 -9.80
N ASP A 308 23.85 -9.54 -8.82
CA ASP A 308 23.38 -9.52 -7.43
C ASP A 308 21.95 -8.96 -7.32
N SER A 309 21.64 -7.92 -8.10
CA SER A 309 20.29 -7.35 -8.11
C SER A 309 19.26 -8.37 -8.58
N ARG A 310 19.58 -9.11 -9.65
CA ARG A 310 18.72 -10.19 -10.14
C ARG A 310 18.55 -11.32 -9.13
N ILE A 311 19.66 -11.80 -8.56
CA ILE A 311 19.67 -12.89 -7.57
C ILE A 311 18.83 -12.51 -6.34
N GLU A 312 19.10 -11.36 -5.72
CA GLU A 312 18.39 -10.90 -4.52
C GLU A 312 16.88 -10.71 -4.81
N LEU A 313 16.55 -10.17 -5.99
CA LEU A 313 15.16 -9.95 -6.40
C LEU A 313 14.42 -11.28 -6.58
N ASP A 314 15.00 -12.26 -7.28
CA ASP A 314 14.38 -13.56 -7.52
C ASP A 314 14.20 -14.34 -6.21
N MET A 315 15.18 -14.30 -5.30
CA MET A 315 15.03 -14.87 -3.96
C MET A 315 13.85 -14.24 -3.18
N CYS A 316 13.71 -12.92 -3.23
CA CYS A 316 12.61 -12.22 -2.57
C CYS A 316 11.26 -12.49 -3.25
N ARG A 317 11.21 -12.58 -4.58
CA ARG A 317 9.99 -12.96 -5.33
C ARG A 317 9.50 -14.35 -4.89
N LEU A 318 10.39 -15.35 -4.86
CA LEU A 318 10.04 -16.68 -4.40
C LEU A 318 9.52 -16.68 -2.96
N ALA A 319 10.12 -15.86 -2.07
CA ALA A 319 9.64 -15.71 -0.70
C ALA A 319 8.23 -15.07 -0.65
N VAL A 320 7.93 -14.09 -1.51
CA VAL A 320 6.59 -13.47 -1.62
C VAL A 320 5.56 -14.49 -2.11
N LEU A 321 5.86 -15.22 -3.18
CA LEU A 321 4.98 -16.27 -3.72
C LEU A 321 4.72 -17.35 -2.68
N LYS A 322 5.77 -17.79 -1.95
CA LYS A 322 5.63 -18.72 -0.83
C LYS A 322 4.71 -18.17 0.27
N ALA A 323 4.86 -16.92 0.67
CA ALA A 323 4.02 -16.31 1.70
C ALA A 323 2.56 -16.21 1.25
N ALA A 324 2.32 -15.86 -0.02
CA ALA A 324 0.99 -15.82 -0.62
C ALA A 324 0.35 -17.21 -0.65
N TYR A 325 1.08 -18.24 -1.12
CA TYR A 325 0.65 -19.64 -1.10
C TYR A 325 0.29 -20.11 0.33
N MET A 326 1.13 -19.77 1.31
CA MET A 326 0.85 -20.15 2.71
C MET A 326 -0.39 -19.45 3.24
N MET A 327 -0.62 -18.18 2.86
CA MET A 327 -1.82 -17.47 3.24
C MET A 327 -3.09 -18.13 2.66
N ASP A 328 -3.03 -18.60 1.41
CA ASP A 328 -4.14 -19.31 0.77
C ASP A 328 -4.40 -20.69 1.38
N THR A 329 -3.35 -21.38 1.85
CA THR A 329 -3.47 -22.79 2.30
C THR A 329 -3.69 -22.95 3.80
N ILE A 330 -3.05 -22.13 4.64
CA ILE A 330 -3.15 -22.25 6.11
C ILE A 330 -3.75 -21.01 6.78
N GLY A 331 -4.09 -20.00 6.00
CA GLY A 331 -4.72 -18.76 6.47
C GLY A 331 -3.73 -17.75 7.08
N ASN A 332 -4.21 -16.51 7.21
CA ASN A 332 -3.41 -15.35 7.61
C ASN A 332 -2.68 -15.54 8.96
N LYS A 333 -3.36 -16.09 9.97
CA LYS A 333 -2.82 -16.26 11.32
C LYS A 333 -1.60 -17.20 11.33
N GLU A 334 -1.70 -18.33 10.67
CA GLU A 334 -0.63 -19.34 10.64
C GLU A 334 0.48 -18.95 9.64
N ALA A 335 0.15 -18.20 8.60
CA ALA A 335 1.12 -17.68 7.63
C ALA A 335 1.94 -16.49 8.16
N ARG A 336 1.63 -15.94 9.35
CA ARG A 336 2.23 -14.70 9.88
C ARG A 336 3.76 -14.66 9.91
N LYS A 337 4.45 -15.81 10.11
CA LYS A 337 5.92 -15.85 10.08
C LYS A 337 6.46 -15.58 8.67
N TYR A 338 5.81 -16.11 7.64
CA TYR A 338 6.18 -15.91 6.24
C TYR A 338 5.89 -14.45 5.83
N ILE A 339 4.73 -13.92 6.21
CA ILE A 339 4.34 -12.53 5.97
C ILE A 339 5.33 -11.57 6.65
N SER A 340 5.73 -11.85 7.90
CA SER A 340 6.73 -11.05 8.61
C SER A 340 8.11 -11.13 7.96
N ALA A 341 8.52 -12.30 7.46
CA ALA A 341 9.80 -12.46 6.80
C ALA A 341 9.92 -11.61 5.52
N ILE A 342 8.92 -11.67 4.65
CA ILE A 342 8.91 -10.86 3.42
C ILE A 342 8.79 -9.35 3.72
N LYS A 343 8.06 -8.96 4.76
CA LYS A 343 7.92 -7.56 5.16
C LYS A 343 9.25 -6.93 5.61
N VAL A 344 10.20 -7.74 6.08
CA VAL A 344 11.57 -7.32 6.36
C VAL A 344 12.45 -7.42 5.11
N SER A 345 12.47 -8.58 4.43
CA SER A 345 13.42 -8.83 3.35
C SER A 345 13.13 -8.03 2.09
N VAL A 346 11.87 -7.95 1.66
CA VAL A 346 11.51 -7.36 0.37
C VAL A 346 11.77 -5.85 0.30
N PRO A 347 11.32 -4.99 1.24
CA PRO A 347 11.63 -3.57 1.17
C PRO A 347 13.15 -3.29 1.27
N ASN A 348 13.88 -4.09 2.05
CA ASN A 348 15.35 -3.96 2.14
C ASN A 348 16.04 -4.32 0.83
N MET A 349 15.62 -5.39 0.17
CA MET A 349 16.11 -5.78 -1.17
C MET A 349 15.78 -4.71 -2.20
N THR A 350 14.53 -4.26 -2.25
CA THR A 350 14.07 -3.26 -3.21
C THR A 350 14.87 -1.96 -3.10
N LEU A 351 15.13 -1.49 -1.86
CA LEU A 351 15.99 -0.33 -1.63
C LEU A 351 17.40 -0.52 -2.18
N LYS A 352 18.00 -1.70 -2.01
CA LYS A 352 19.34 -1.99 -2.57
C LYS A 352 19.34 -1.93 -4.09
N VAL A 353 18.33 -2.53 -4.74
CA VAL A 353 18.24 -2.51 -6.22
C VAL A 353 18.06 -1.09 -6.73
N ILE A 354 17.20 -0.29 -6.09
CA ILE A 354 17.01 1.12 -6.46
C ILE A 354 18.29 1.93 -6.23
N ASP A 355 18.98 1.74 -5.10
CA ASP A 355 20.23 2.44 -4.79
C ASP A 355 21.32 2.14 -5.82
N ARG A 356 21.45 0.87 -6.22
CA ARG A 356 22.36 0.46 -7.31
C ARG A 356 21.98 1.12 -8.64
N ALA A 357 20.69 1.23 -8.95
CA ALA A 357 20.22 1.94 -10.14
C ALA A 357 20.55 3.45 -10.07
N ILE A 358 20.32 4.10 -8.94
CA ILE A 358 20.71 5.49 -8.69
C ILE A 358 22.20 5.67 -8.94
N GLN A 359 23.05 4.78 -8.42
CA GLN A 359 24.49 4.86 -8.59
C GLN A 359 24.91 4.78 -10.07
N ILE A 360 24.30 3.89 -10.86
CA ILE A 360 24.54 3.78 -12.31
C ILE A 360 24.07 5.03 -13.10
N TYR A 361 23.00 5.67 -12.63
CA TYR A 361 22.53 6.92 -13.21
C TYR A 361 23.38 8.14 -12.82
N GLY A 362 24.16 8.05 -11.72
CA GLY A 362 24.92 9.15 -11.16
C GLY A 362 24.01 10.28 -10.65
N ALA A 363 24.39 11.53 -10.81
CA ALA A 363 23.61 12.68 -10.35
C ALA A 363 22.15 12.69 -10.88
N LEU A 364 21.93 12.18 -12.08
CA LEU A 364 20.59 12.06 -12.66
C LEU A 364 19.68 11.15 -11.82
N GLY A 365 20.23 10.11 -11.20
CA GLY A 365 19.48 9.15 -10.40
C GLY A 365 18.89 9.72 -9.11
N VAL A 366 19.43 10.84 -8.59
CA VAL A 366 18.90 11.53 -7.39
C VAL A 366 18.01 12.73 -7.75
N SER A 367 17.87 13.03 -9.05
CA SER A 367 17.05 14.14 -9.54
C SER A 367 15.61 13.71 -9.82
N GLN A 368 14.76 14.69 -10.09
CA GLN A 368 13.38 14.50 -10.53
C GLN A 368 13.26 13.97 -11.98
N ASP A 369 14.35 13.99 -12.76
CA ASP A 369 14.37 13.57 -14.17
C ASP A 369 14.36 12.04 -14.34
N THR A 370 14.37 11.32 -13.22
CA THR A 370 14.17 9.86 -13.14
C THR A 370 13.23 9.50 -11.99
N PRO A 371 12.50 8.39 -12.09
CA PRO A 371 11.61 7.96 -10.99
C PRO A 371 12.38 7.40 -9.79
N LEU A 372 13.70 7.18 -9.89
CA LEU A 372 14.48 6.40 -8.92
C LEU A 372 14.47 6.99 -7.50
N ALA A 373 14.64 8.32 -7.38
CA ALA A 373 14.61 8.97 -6.07
C ALA A 373 13.24 8.86 -5.39
N ALA A 374 12.14 9.01 -6.15
CA ALA A 374 10.78 8.82 -5.66
C ALA A 374 10.51 7.35 -5.29
N MET A 375 10.95 6.41 -6.13
CA MET A 375 10.87 4.97 -5.84
C MET A 375 11.61 4.63 -4.54
N TRP A 376 12.83 5.14 -4.35
CA TRP A 376 13.61 4.90 -3.14
C TRP A 376 12.91 5.45 -1.89
N THR A 377 12.41 6.69 -1.97
CA THR A 377 11.67 7.34 -0.89
C THR A 377 10.45 6.52 -0.48
N GLY A 378 9.61 6.12 -1.43
CA GLY A 378 8.42 5.31 -1.19
C GLY A 378 8.77 3.95 -0.57
N GLN A 379 9.75 3.24 -1.11
CA GLN A 379 10.17 1.94 -0.58
C GLN A 379 10.80 2.03 0.81
N ARG A 380 11.48 3.16 1.13
CA ARG A 380 12.04 3.36 2.47
C ARG A 380 10.95 3.47 3.54
N THR A 381 9.80 4.03 3.21
CA THR A 381 8.66 4.13 4.14
C THR A 381 8.09 2.76 4.50
N LEU A 382 8.13 1.78 3.59
CA LEU A 382 7.61 0.43 3.82
C LEU A 382 8.36 -0.36 4.90
N ARG A 383 9.55 0.07 5.28
CA ARG A 383 10.25 -0.49 6.45
C ARG A 383 9.70 0.01 7.79
N LEU A 384 8.75 0.97 7.74
CA LEU A 384 8.11 1.60 8.91
C LEU A 384 6.59 1.33 8.91
N ALA A 385 5.93 1.51 7.76
CA ALA A 385 4.49 1.31 7.60
C ALA A 385 4.06 -0.14 7.85
N ASP A 386 2.86 -0.36 8.34
CA ASP A 386 2.28 -1.67 8.67
C ASP A 386 3.13 -2.52 9.65
N GLY A 387 3.88 -1.84 10.50
CA GLY A 387 4.83 -2.40 11.44
C GLY A 387 6.29 -2.29 10.95
N PRO A 388 7.18 -1.72 11.78
CA PRO A 388 8.59 -1.60 11.45
C PRO A 388 9.30 -2.96 11.44
N ASP A 389 10.48 -3.00 10.80
CA ASP A 389 11.31 -4.21 10.67
C ASP A 389 11.49 -4.95 12.02
N GLU A 390 11.63 -4.21 13.14
CA GLU A 390 11.85 -4.76 14.48
C GLU A 390 10.64 -5.55 15.00
N VAL A 391 9.43 -5.07 14.73
CA VAL A 391 8.18 -5.78 15.09
C VAL A 391 8.10 -7.11 14.35
N HIS A 392 8.42 -7.11 13.06
CA HIS A 392 8.39 -8.33 12.23
C HIS A 392 9.49 -9.32 12.62
N ARG A 393 10.73 -8.84 12.88
CA ARG A 393 11.83 -9.67 13.40
C ARG A 393 11.46 -10.34 14.72
N ARG A 394 10.76 -9.61 15.62
CA ARG A 394 10.26 -10.18 16.88
C ARG A 394 9.27 -11.31 16.64
N VAL A 395 8.36 -11.17 15.66
CA VAL A 395 7.43 -12.25 15.31
C VAL A 395 8.17 -13.48 14.83
N ILE A 396 9.10 -13.32 13.88
CA ILE A 396 9.88 -14.42 13.32
C ILE A 396 10.66 -15.15 14.42
N ALA A 397 11.40 -14.40 15.25
CA ALA A 397 12.22 -14.99 16.33
C ALA A 397 11.37 -15.76 17.34
N ARG A 398 10.19 -15.24 17.70
CA ARG A 398 9.27 -15.94 18.61
C ARG A 398 8.74 -17.24 18.03
N GLU A 399 8.36 -17.25 16.75
CA GLU A 399 7.88 -18.47 16.09
C GLU A 399 9.01 -19.50 15.95
N GLU A 400 10.24 -19.06 15.69
CA GLU A 400 11.39 -19.95 15.64
C GLU A 400 11.70 -20.58 17.00
N LEU A 401 11.77 -19.78 18.07
CA LEU A 401 12.06 -20.26 19.42
C LEU A 401 11.04 -21.24 19.96
N LYS A 402 9.79 -21.19 19.54
CA LYS A 402 8.76 -22.17 19.96
C LYS A 402 9.07 -23.60 19.57
N GLN A 403 9.89 -23.81 18.55
CA GLN A 403 10.28 -25.15 18.09
C GLN A 403 11.25 -25.83 19.05
N TYR A 404 11.84 -25.08 19.98
CA TYR A 404 12.86 -25.54 20.94
C TYR A 404 12.37 -25.48 22.40
N GLN A 405 11.12 -25.12 22.62
CA GLN A 405 10.43 -25.10 23.93
C GLN A 405 9.53 -26.34 24.10
#